data_1148467979336ed1796800faf5f4ac13
#
_entry.id   1148467979336ed1796800faf5f4ac13
#
_cell.length_a   1.000
_cell.length_b   1.000
_cell.length_c   1.000
_cell.angle_alpha   90.00
_cell.angle_beta   90.00
_cell.angle_gamma   90.00
#
_symmetry.space_group_name_H-M   'P 1'
#
loop_
_entity.id
_entity.type
_entity.pdbx_description
1 polymer ?
#
loop_
_entity_poly.entity_id
_entity_poly.type
_entity_poly.pdbx_seq_one_letter_code
_entity_poly.pdbx_strand_id
1 'polypeptide(L)'
;MNNSEVQKIAEKSNSWPFVEARNLRNRLKQIGSKSGEENETPVLFETGYGPSGLPHIGTFGEVARTNIVRFAFQTLTGKKTKLICFSDDMDGFRKVPENVPNKTLLENYIDHPLTNVPDPFGKFDSFGAHNNSKLKEFLDRFSFEYEFISATNCYKSGKFDNALKKILLHYEDIKNIILPTLGEERKKTYSPFLPVCPKSGKVLQVNITSIDNKNNTVSYFDEDSKTTITVSILGGACKLQWKCDWAMRWLALGVDYEMSGKDLSESVILSSKILRILGSSPPSGFSYELFLDNNGEKISKSKGNGLSIEEWLRYGSAESLSLFMFTNPKRAKRLFFDVIPKTTDEYFSHLKKYNEQTDDEKINNPVWHIHKGLPKISDLPVTYTLLLNLASVCHANDTDTVWGYVSSYASDIKRTDEIEGLINLAVNFYKEMIEPQKKYRLPSDKEKKGITELIEILSTLDKETSSDEIQSIIFSIGKKLDYQNLRDWFKGLYETVLGQPEGPRMGSFIKLYGIEAVSYTHLTLPTTPYV
;
A
#
# COMPACT_ATOMS: atom_id res chain seq x y z
N MET A 1 19.40 -16.66 17.19
CA MET A 1 20.07 -17.15 15.94
C MET A 1 21.32 -16.32 15.67
N ASN A 2 22.42 -16.92 15.30
CA ASN A 2 23.57 -16.18 14.77
C ASN A 2 23.44 -15.96 13.24
N ASN A 3 24.18 -15.01 12.67
CA ASN A 3 24.04 -14.64 11.26
C ASN A 3 24.27 -15.81 10.30
N SER A 4 25.16 -16.74 10.61
CA SER A 4 25.44 -17.92 9.76
C SER A 4 24.28 -18.92 9.73
N GLU A 5 23.58 -19.11 10.85
CA GLU A 5 22.38 -19.95 10.93
C GLU A 5 21.23 -19.32 10.14
N VAL A 6 20.98 -18.01 10.34
CA VAL A 6 19.97 -17.28 9.59
C VAL A 6 20.20 -17.38 8.08
N GLN A 7 21.46 -17.23 7.62
CA GLN A 7 21.81 -17.37 6.19
C GLN A 7 21.53 -18.78 5.66
N LYS A 8 21.86 -19.84 6.42
CA LYS A 8 21.58 -21.23 6.01
C LYS A 8 20.08 -21.50 5.85
N ILE A 9 19.25 -20.96 6.75
CA ILE A 9 17.79 -21.09 6.66
C ILE A 9 17.27 -20.28 5.47
N ALA A 10 17.73 -19.04 5.30
CA ALA A 10 17.37 -18.15 4.19
C ALA A 10 17.66 -18.75 2.81
N GLU A 11 18.74 -19.55 2.69
CA GLU A 11 19.05 -20.27 1.45
C GLU A 11 17.97 -21.29 1.04
N LYS A 12 17.30 -21.89 2.00
CA LYS A 12 16.29 -22.93 1.78
C LYS A 12 14.86 -22.40 1.85
N SER A 13 14.67 -21.21 2.38
CA SER A 13 13.34 -20.61 2.61
C SER A 13 12.56 -20.45 1.30
N ASN A 14 11.28 -20.84 1.31
CA ASN A 14 10.33 -20.60 0.23
C ASN A 14 9.53 -19.29 0.40
N SER A 15 9.83 -18.51 1.45
CA SER A 15 9.26 -17.17 1.60
C SER A 15 9.62 -16.31 0.39
N TRP A 16 8.64 -15.63 -0.19
CA TRP A 16 8.83 -14.88 -1.42
C TRP A 16 9.96 -13.83 -1.37
N PRO A 17 10.24 -13.14 -0.24
CA PRO A 17 11.35 -12.20 -0.19
C PRO A 17 12.71 -12.89 -0.36
N PHE A 18 12.88 -14.08 0.21
CA PHE A 18 14.13 -14.82 0.03
C PHE A 18 14.26 -15.44 -1.37
N VAL A 19 13.14 -15.81 -1.99
CA VAL A 19 13.16 -16.24 -3.41
C VAL A 19 13.65 -15.09 -4.29
N GLU A 20 13.12 -13.88 -4.11
CA GLU A 20 13.57 -12.69 -4.85
C GLU A 20 15.02 -12.30 -4.53
N ALA A 21 15.43 -12.40 -3.27
CA ALA A 21 16.81 -12.15 -2.86
C ALA A 21 17.81 -13.11 -3.55
N ARG A 22 17.46 -14.40 -3.66
CA ARG A 22 18.28 -15.40 -4.40
C ARG A 22 18.32 -15.11 -5.89
N ASN A 23 17.18 -14.70 -6.49
CA ASN A 23 17.12 -14.29 -7.90
C ASN A 23 18.06 -13.11 -8.18
N LEU A 24 18.00 -12.08 -7.36
CA LEU A 24 18.91 -10.93 -7.45
C LEU A 24 20.38 -11.34 -7.30
N ARG A 25 20.70 -12.14 -6.27
CA ARG A 25 22.07 -12.65 -6.07
C ARG A 25 22.58 -13.43 -7.29
N ASN A 26 21.75 -14.29 -7.86
CA ASN A 26 22.11 -15.10 -9.04
C ASN A 26 22.35 -14.20 -10.26
N ARG A 27 21.48 -13.19 -10.48
CA ARG A 27 21.70 -12.20 -11.55
C ARG A 27 23.04 -11.47 -11.37
N LEU A 28 23.33 -10.95 -10.17
CA LEU A 28 24.58 -10.24 -9.90
C LEU A 28 25.81 -11.10 -10.22
N LYS A 29 25.75 -12.39 -9.86
CA LYS A 29 26.81 -13.36 -10.22
C LYS A 29 26.93 -13.54 -11.74
N GLN A 30 25.82 -13.71 -12.45
CA GLN A 30 25.79 -13.91 -13.90
C GLN A 30 26.39 -12.74 -14.69
N ILE A 31 26.15 -11.51 -14.23
CA ILE A 31 26.71 -10.29 -14.88
C ILE A 31 28.11 -9.91 -14.33
N GLY A 32 28.68 -10.70 -13.43
CA GLY A 32 29.99 -10.41 -12.83
C GLY A 32 30.02 -9.14 -11.98
N SER A 33 28.88 -8.71 -11.41
CA SER A 33 28.76 -7.52 -10.60
C SER A 33 29.46 -7.70 -9.25
N LYS A 34 30.23 -6.70 -8.86
CA LYS A 34 30.84 -6.58 -7.53
C LYS A 34 30.05 -5.69 -6.58
N SER A 35 28.86 -5.19 -7.00
CA SER A 35 28.02 -4.35 -6.16
C SER A 35 27.78 -4.98 -4.78
N GLY A 36 27.88 -4.16 -3.74
CA GLY A 36 27.72 -4.55 -2.34
C GLY A 36 28.91 -5.25 -1.70
N GLU A 37 30.01 -5.46 -2.40
CA GLU A 37 31.28 -5.91 -1.82
C GLU A 37 31.99 -4.79 -1.07
N GLU A 38 33.01 -5.15 -0.29
CA GLU A 38 33.80 -4.16 0.44
C GLU A 38 34.50 -3.21 -0.55
N ASN A 39 34.40 -1.90 -0.30
CA ASN A 39 34.88 -0.81 -1.16
C ASN A 39 34.20 -0.64 -2.54
N GLU A 40 33.12 -1.38 -2.80
CA GLU A 40 32.32 -1.22 -4.01
C GLU A 40 30.99 -0.48 -3.72
N THR A 41 30.31 -0.05 -4.79
CA THR A 41 28.99 0.57 -4.67
C THR A 41 27.97 -0.41 -4.07
N PRO A 42 27.05 0.06 -3.21
CA PRO A 42 26.00 -0.81 -2.66
C PRO A 42 25.11 -1.38 -3.77
N VAL A 43 24.53 -2.54 -3.54
CA VAL A 43 23.47 -3.07 -4.41
C VAL A 43 22.26 -2.13 -4.37
N LEU A 44 21.84 -1.64 -5.53
CA LEU A 44 20.86 -0.57 -5.66
C LEU A 44 19.44 -1.10 -5.90
N PHE A 45 18.58 -0.79 -4.97
CA PHE A 45 17.12 -1.00 -5.05
C PHE A 45 16.46 0.32 -5.42
N GLU A 46 15.49 0.29 -6.35
CA GLU A 46 14.76 1.47 -6.76
C GLU A 46 13.25 1.27 -6.64
N THR A 47 12.55 2.37 -6.34
CA THR A 47 11.09 2.50 -6.48
C THR A 47 10.78 3.79 -7.19
N GLY A 48 9.78 3.78 -8.08
CA GLY A 48 9.38 4.94 -8.88
C GLY A 48 8.11 5.61 -8.34
N TYR A 49 8.06 6.94 -8.41
CA TYR A 49 6.90 7.72 -8.04
C TYR A 49 6.64 8.85 -9.02
N GLY A 50 5.47 8.86 -9.64
CA GLY A 50 5.00 9.99 -10.45
C GLY A 50 4.24 11.00 -9.58
N PRO A 51 4.77 12.21 -9.30
CA PRO A 51 4.17 13.20 -8.41
C PRO A 51 3.04 14.01 -9.09
N SER A 52 2.28 13.38 -9.97
CA SER A 52 1.08 13.94 -10.61
C SER A 52 -0.17 13.92 -9.71
N GLY A 53 -0.04 13.50 -8.47
CA GLY A 53 -1.04 13.45 -7.41
C GLY A 53 -0.42 12.95 -6.12
N LEU A 54 -1.18 13.01 -5.02
CA LEU A 54 -0.73 12.55 -3.71
C LEU A 54 -0.29 11.08 -3.74
N PRO A 55 0.72 10.69 -2.95
CA PRO A 55 1.07 9.29 -2.78
C PRO A 55 -0.13 8.53 -2.19
N HIS A 56 -0.33 7.31 -2.66
CA HIS A 56 -1.41 6.46 -2.22
C HIS A 56 -0.88 5.13 -1.69
N ILE A 57 -1.78 4.32 -1.17
CA ILE A 57 -1.43 3.02 -0.56
C ILE A 57 -0.70 2.07 -1.52
N GLY A 58 -0.91 2.19 -2.85
CA GLY A 58 -0.13 1.46 -3.86
C GLY A 58 1.34 1.89 -3.90
N THR A 59 1.63 3.19 -3.77
CA THR A 59 3.00 3.72 -3.65
C THR A 59 3.68 3.16 -2.40
N PHE A 60 2.98 3.17 -1.27
CA PHE A 60 3.48 2.53 -0.05
C PHE A 60 3.78 1.05 -0.25
N GLY A 61 2.86 0.32 -0.90
CA GLY A 61 2.99 -1.11 -1.15
C GLY A 61 4.24 -1.48 -1.95
N GLU A 62 4.64 -0.64 -2.91
CA GLU A 62 5.86 -0.82 -3.68
C GLU A 62 7.11 -0.62 -2.81
N VAL A 63 7.18 0.49 -2.08
CA VAL A 63 8.33 0.77 -1.20
C VAL A 63 8.45 -0.28 -0.11
N ALA A 64 7.34 -0.65 0.55
CA ALA A 64 7.33 -1.64 1.62
C ALA A 64 7.83 -3.01 1.13
N ARG A 65 7.31 -3.49 -0.02
CA ARG A 65 7.74 -4.77 -0.61
C ARG A 65 9.20 -4.74 -1.05
N THR A 66 9.64 -3.65 -1.68
CA THR A 66 11.04 -3.47 -2.09
C THR A 66 11.96 -3.49 -0.88
N ASN A 67 11.59 -2.82 0.21
CA ASN A 67 12.37 -2.82 1.45
C ASN A 67 12.40 -4.20 2.13
N ILE A 68 11.33 -4.98 2.05
CA ILE A 68 11.29 -6.37 2.53
C ILE A 68 12.27 -7.25 1.74
N VAL A 69 12.31 -7.13 0.41
CA VAL A 69 13.29 -7.88 -0.43
C VAL A 69 14.72 -7.40 -0.14
N ARG A 70 14.91 -6.09 0.04
CA ARG A 70 16.20 -5.52 0.41
C ARG A 70 16.72 -6.12 1.73
N PHE A 71 15.87 -6.18 2.76
CA PHE A 71 16.23 -6.80 4.03
C PHE A 71 16.55 -8.30 3.88
N ALA A 72 15.72 -9.04 3.14
CA ALA A 72 15.98 -10.45 2.85
C ALA A 72 17.31 -10.66 2.10
N PHE A 73 17.64 -9.78 1.16
CA PHE A 73 18.91 -9.81 0.43
C PHE A 73 20.10 -9.53 1.33
N GLN A 74 20.02 -8.51 2.18
CA GLN A 74 21.05 -8.21 3.17
C GLN A 74 21.29 -9.39 4.11
N THR A 75 20.20 -9.99 4.61
CA THR A 75 20.25 -11.17 5.49
C THR A 75 20.92 -12.36 4.80
N LEU A 76 20.55 -12.62 3.55
CA LEU A 76 21.06 -13.76 2.78
C LEU A 76 22.55 -13.61 2.42
N THR A 77 23.00 -12.39 2.12
CA THR A 77 24.29 -12.16 1.48
C THR A 77 25.31 -11.40 2.32
N GLY A 78 24.86 -10.66 3.33
CA GLY A 78 25.69 -9.71 4.09
C GLY A 78 26.11 -8.46 3.29
N LYS A 79 25.70 -8.34 2.01
CA LYS A 79 26.14 -7.24 1.14
C LYS A 79 25.46 -5.93 1.49
N LYS A 80 26.18 -4.81 1.29
CA LYS A 80 25.66 -3.45 1.45
C LYS A 80 24.60 -3.16 0.38
N THR A 81 23.52 -2.50 0.76
CA THR A 81 22.42 -2.14 -0.13
C THR A 81 22.02 -0.69 0.06
N LYS A 82 21.37 -0.11 -0.95
CA LYS A 82 20.79 1.22 -0.92
C LYS A 82 19.42 1.20 -1.56
N LEU A 83 18.46 1.93 -1.00
CA LEU A 83 17.15 2.14 -1.58
C LEU A 83 17.05 3.55 -2.14
N ILE A 84 16.66 3.68 -3.40
CA ILE A 84 16.32 4.95 -4.04
C ILE A 84 14.80 5.03 -4.18
N CYS A 85 14.23 6.17 -3.75
CA CYS A 85 12.89 6.58 -4.09
C CYS A 85 12.99 7.67 -5.15
N PHE A 86 12.77 7.29 -6.41
CA PHE A 86 12.90 8.17 -7.57
C PHE A 86 11.58 8.86 -7.88
N SER A 87 11.61 10.17 -8.02
CA SER A 87 10.46 10.97 -8.41
C SER A 87 10.55 11.45 -9.85
N ASP A 88 9.55 11.09 -10.66
CA ASP A 88 9.39 11.53 -12.05
C ASP A 88 8.85 12.98 -12.14
N ASP A 89 9.38 13.89 -11.33
CA ASP A 89 8.92 15.27 -11.17
C ASP A 89 9.20 16.20 -12.36
N MET A 90 9.92 15.71 -13.37
CA MET A 90 10.08 16.39 -14.67
C MET A 90 9.00 16.01 -15.68
N ASP A 91 8.08 15.11 -15.34
CA ASP A 91 6.97 14.76 -16.21
C ASP A 91 6.06 15.96 -16.49
N GLY A 92 5.54 16.03 -17.70
CA GLY A 92 4.55 17.05 -18.08
C GLY A 92 3.24 16.85 -17.32
N PHE A 93 2.67 17.92 -16.81
CA PHE A 93 1.39 17.94 -16.11
C PHE A 93 0.24 17.68 -17.11
N ARG A 94 -0.22 16.44 -17.22
CA ARG A 94 -1.16 15.97 -18.25
C ARG A 94 -2.61 16.28 -17.99
N LYS A 95 -3.00 16.37 -16.72
CA LYS A 95 -4.39 16.56 -16.29
C LYS A 95 -4.42 17.21 -14.90
N VAL A 96 -5.36 18.13 -14.69
CA VAL A 96 -5.65 18.68 -13.35
C VAL A 96 -6.37 17.61 -12.52
N PRO A 97 -5.85 17.22 -11.33
CA PRO A 97 -6.55 16.29 -10.44
C PRO A 97 -7.87 16.86 -9.93
N GLU A 98 -8.84 15.98 -9.64
CA GLU A 98 -10.16 16.41 -9.17
C GLU A 98 -10.17 16.92 -7.73
N ASN A 99 -9.24 16.44 -6.92
CA ASN A 99 -9.16 16.69 -5.47
C ASN A 99 -8.17 17.80 -5.08
N VAL A 100 -7.92 18.77 -5.96
CA VAL A 100 -7.05 19.92 -5.68
C VAL A 100 -7.82 21.25 -5.76
N PRO A 101 -7.45 22.27 -4.96
CA PRO A 101 -7.99 23.63 -5.12
C PRO A 101 -7.38 24.33 -6.35
N ASN A 102 -7.90 25.51 -6.68
CA ASN A 102 -7.36 26.40 -7.72
C ASN A 102 -7.20 25.74 -9.12
N LYS A 103 -8.17 24.89 -9.52
CA LYS A 103 -8.12 24.12 -10.77
C LYS A 103 -7.91 25.00 -12.02
N THR A 104 -8.61 26.14 -12.12
CA THR A 104 -8.51 27.07 -13.24
C THR A 104 -7.09 27.63 -13.41
N LEU A 105 -6.39 27.87 -12.29
CA LEU A 105 -4.98 28.26 -12.36
C LEU A 105 -4.13 27.15 -12.96
N LEU A 106 -4.35 25.91 -12.53
CA LEU A 106 -3.57 24.76 -12.98
C LEU A 106 -3.79 24.40 -14.44
N GLU A 107 -4.96 24.67 -15.01
CA GLU A 107 -5.27 24.45 -16.43
C GLU A 107 -4.30 25.19 -17.35
N ASN A 108 -3.78 26.36 -16.95
CA ASN A 108 -2.81 27.12 -17.70
C ASN A 108 -1.42 26.46 -17.75
N TYR A 109 -1.17 25.46 -16.90
CA TYR A 109 0.12 24.79 -16.78
C TYR A 109 0.11 23.37 -17.35
N ILE A 110 -0.92 23.01 -18.11
CA ILE A 110 -0.94 21.71 -18.81
C ILE A 110 0.32 21.59 -19.69
N ASP A 111 0.93 20.40 -19.64
CA ASP A 111 2.19 20.02 -20.29
C ASP A 111 3.47 20.65 -19.72
N HIS A 112 3.39 21.52 -18.71
CA HIS A 112 4.60 21.98 -18.02
C HIS A 112 5.17 20.86 -17.12
N PRO A 113 6.51 20.81 -16.92
CA PRO A 113 7.09 19.93 -15.89
C PRO A 113 6.42 20.13 -14.53
N LEU A 114 6.17 19.07 -13.78
CA LEU A 114 5.50 19.16 -12.48
C LEU A 114 6.20 20.10 -11.50
N THR A 115 7.51 20.26 -11.65
CA THR A 115 8.31 21.23 -10.88
C THR A 115 8.12 22.69 -11.29
N ASN A 116 7.47 22.95 -12.42
CA ASN A 116 7.14 24.30 -12.91
C ASN A 116 5.64 24.63 -12.76
N VAL A 117 4.83 23.67 -12.31
CA VAL A 117 3.40 23.89 -12.00
C VAL A 117 3.28 24.47 -10.60
N PRO A 118 2.56 25.60 -10.38
CA PRO A 118 2.41 26.18 -9.05
C PRO A 118 1.72 25.21 -8.09
N ASP A 119 2.09 25.27 -6.82
CA ASP A 119 1.40 24.50 -5.78
C ASP A 119 -0.01 25.04 -5.53
N PRO A 120 -1.08 24.26 -5.79
CA PRO A 120 -2.45 24.74 -5.59
C PRO A 120 -2.79 25.03 -4.12
N PHE A 121 -2.01 24.50 -3.17
CA PHE A 121 -2.18 24.71 -1.75
C PHE A 121 -1.33 25.87 -1.21
N GLY A 122 -0.42 26.42 -2.01
CA GLY A 122 0.43 27.55 -1.64
C GLY A 122 1.44 27.28 -0.53
N LYS A 123 1.82 26.00 -0.32
CA LYS A 123 2.74 25.58 0.76
C LYS A 123 4.17 25.32 0.28
N PHE A 124 4.33 25.05 -1.00
CA PHE A 124 5.60 24.69 -1.62
C PHE A 124 5.81 25.45 -2.92
N ASP A 125 7.04 25.44 -3.44
CA ASP A 125 7.41 26.15 -4.67
C ASP A 125 6.69 25.61 -5.91
N SER A 126 6.28 24.35 -5.90
CA SER A 126 5.59 23.73 -7.03
C SER A 126 4.70 22.56 -6.62
N PHE A 127 3.81 22.17 -7.52
CA PHE A 127 2.98 20.96 -7.42
C PHE A 127 3.82 19.70 -7.23
N GLY A 128 4.92 19.58 -8.00
CA GLY A 128 5.87 18.47 -7.84
C GLY A 128 6.53 18.47 -6.46
N ALA A 129 6.96 19.63 -5.96
CA ALA A 129 7.56 19.78 -4.64
C ALA A 129 6.59 19.42 -3.52
N HIS A 130 5.31 19.82 -3.64
CA HIS A 130 4.25 19.46 -2.69
C HIS A 130 4.09 17.94 -2.58
N ASN A 131 3.89 17.26 -3.72
CA ASN A 131 3.66 15.82 -3.73
C ASN A 131 4.92 15.03 -3.31
N ASN A 132 6.11 15.51 -3.66
CA ASN A 132 7.39 14.96 -3.19
C ASN A 132 7.54 15.09 -1.67
N SER A 133 7.11 16.20 -1.08
CA SER A 133 7.11 16.38 0.38
C SER A 133 6.18 15.37 1.06
N LYS A 134 4.99 15.16 0.50
CA LYS A 134 4.05 14.16 1.01
C LYS A 134 4.58 12.73 0.90
N LEU A 135 5.30 12.41 -0.17
CA LEU A 135 5.99 11.12 -0.28
C LEU A 135 7.03 10.94 0.83
N LYS A 136 7.89 11.92 1.04
CA LYS A 136 8.92 11.86 2.11
C LYS A 136 8.29 11.74 3.49
N GLU A 137 7.25 12.54 3.79
CA GLU A 137 6.54 12.51 5.07
C GLU A 137 6.05 11.09 5.42
N PHE A 138 5.45 10.38 4.46
CA PHE A 138 5.01 9.02 4.76
C PHE A 138 6.18 8.02 4.83
N LEU A 139 7.22 8.16 3.98
CA LEU A 139 8.39 7.27 4.04
C LEU A 139 9.10 7.39 5.41
N ASP A 140 9.24 8.61 5.90
CA ASP A 140 9.84 8.91 7.20
C ASP A 140 8.99 8.35 8.35
N ARG A 141 7.66 8.47 8.26
CA ARG A 141 6.71 7.91 9.25
C ARG A 141 6.86 6.39 9.43
N PHE A 142 7.18 5.66 8.35
CA PHE A 142 7.45 4.22 8.39
C PHE A 142 8.93 3.88 8.63
N SER A 143 9.77 4.87 8.91
CA SER A 143 11.21 4.70 9.18
C SER A 143 11.94 3.92 8.08
N PHE A 144 11.60 4.18 6.81
CA PHE A 144 12.35 3.65 5.69
C PHE A 144 13.69 4.39 5.56
N GLU A 145 14.75 3.64 5.37
CA GLU A 145 16.07 4.19 4.98
C GLU A 145 16.14 4.29 3.46
N TYR A 146 16.09 5.49 2.93
CA TYR A 146 16.08 5.76 1.49
C TYR A 146 16.87 7.00 1.12
N GLU A 147 17.28 7.09 -0.15
CA GLU A 147 17.69 8.31 -0.80
C GLU A 147 16.60 8.79 -1.74
N PHE A 148 16.16 10.02 -1.57
CA PHE A 148 15.22 10.64 -2.49
C PHE A 148 15.95 11.23 -3.69
N ILE A 149 15.53 10.90 -4.92
CA ILE A 149 16.11 11.43 -6.16
C ILE A 149 15.01 12.07 -7.01
N SER A 150 15.26 13.31 -7.43
CA SER A 150 14.41 14.08 -8.35
C SER A 150 14.90 13.90 -9.79
N ALA A 151 14.01 13.55 -10.72
CA ALA A 151 14.28 13.50 -12.15
C ALA A 151 14.76 14.87 -12.66
N THR A 152 14.05 15.95 -12.30
CA THR A 152 14.41 17.32 -12.68
C THR A 152 15.84 17.65 -12.29
N ASN A 153 16.26 17.30 -11.08
CA ASN A 153 17.61 17.54 -10.61
C ASN A 153 18.65 16.71 -11.39
N CYS A 154 18.34 15.43 -11.68
CA CYS A 154 19.23 14.57 -12.45
C CYS A 154 19.45 15.07 -13.87
N TYR A 155 18.37 15.49 -14.54
CA TYR A 155 18.46 16.06 -15.90
C TYR A 155 19.23 17.38 -15.92
N LYS A 156 18.95 18.29 -14.98
CA LYS A 156 19.58 19.61 -14.92
C LYS A 156 21.04 19.58 -14.49
N SER A 157 21.41 18.68 -13.58
CA SER A 157 22.78 18.57 -13.07
C SER A 157 23.76 17.83 -13.99
N GLY A 158 23.26 17.25 -15.08
CA GLY A 158 24.07 16.44 -15.99
C GLY A 158 24.29 14.99 -15.54
N LYS A 159 23.64 14.55 -14.45
CA LYS A 159 23.76 13.15 -13.97
C LYS A 159 23.35 12.12 -15.03
N PHE A 160 22.45 12.49 -15.92
CA PHE A 160 21.98 11.65 -17.01
C PHE A 160 22.68 11.87 -18.36
N ASP A 161 23.59 12.84 -18.49
CA ASP A 161 24.17 13.27 -19.76
C ASP A 161 24.80 12.13 -20.57
N ASN A 162 25.58 11.25 -19.91
CA ASN A 162 26.22 10.13 -20.59
C ASN A 162 25.20 9.12 -21.13
N ALA A 163 24.11 8.87 -20.39
CA ALA A 163 23.06 7.98 -20.82
C ALA A 163 22.21 8.61 -21.93
N LEU A 164 21.92 9.92 -21.86
CA LEU A 164 21.23 10.67 -22.90
C LEU A 164 21.99 10.66 -24.24
N LYS A 165 23.30 10.84 -24.21
CA LYS A 165 24.17 10.74 -25.39
C LYS A 165 24.13 9.34 -26.02
N LYS A 166 24.16 8.29 -25.22
CA LYS A 166 24.00 6.91 -25.70
C LYS A 166 22.62 6.69 -26.35
N ILE A 167 21.55 7.23 -25.76
CA ILE A 167 20.20 7.14 -26.34
C ILE A 167 20.12 7.88 -27.67
N LEU A 168 20.73 9.06 -27.79
CA LEU A 168 20.77 9.79 -29.06
C LEU A 168 21.50 8.99 -30.13
N LEU A 169 22.61 8.34 -29.80
CA LEU A 169 23.37 7.47 -30.68
C LEU A 169 22.52 6.28 -31.21
N HIS A 170 21.65 5.71 -30.35
CA HIS A 170 20.77 4.59 -30.68
C HIS A 170 19.33 5.02 -30.95
N TYR A 171 19.13 6.27 -31.40
CA TYR A 171 17.81 6.87 -31.58
C TYR A 171 16.88 6.01 -32.45
N GLU A 172 17.34 5.58 -33.63
CA GLU A 172 16.52 4.78 -34.57
C GLU A 172 16.29 3.35 -34.04
N ASP A 173 17.28 2.73 -33.40
CA ASP A 173 17.14 1.41 -32.81
C ASP A 173 16.05 1.40 -31.73
N ILE A 174 16.04 2.42 -30.86
CA ILE A 174 15.04 2.59 -29.78
C ILE A 174 13.67 2.85 -30.37
N LYS A 175 13.59 3.71 -31.39
CA LYS A 175 12.34 4.02 -32.10
C LYS A 175 11.73 2.76 -32.70
N ASN A 176 12.56 1.90 -33.34
CA ASN A 176 12.13 0.65 -33.95
C ASN A 176 11.59 -0.38 -32.90
N ILE A 177 12.06 -0.34 -31.64
CA ILE A 177 11.48 -1.15 -30.57
C ILE A 177 10.08 -0.68 -30.19
N ILE A 178 9.85 0.62 -30.15
CA ILE A 178 8.63 1.20 -29.59
C ILE A 178 7.53 1.36 -30.64
N LEU A 179 7.85 1.77 -31.86
CA LEU A 179 6.85 2.04 -32.90
C LEU A 179 5.84 0.91 -33.13
N PRO A 180 6.23 -0.39 -33.16
CA PRO A 180 5.27 -1.48 -33.36
C PRO A 180 4.20 -1.59 -32.26
N THR A 181 4.44 -1.01 -31.09
CA THR A 181 3.52 -1.06 -29.94
C THR A 181 2.55 0.10 -29.87
N LEU A 182 2.66 1.07 -30.81
CA LEU A 182 1.87 2.30 -30.84
C LEU A 182 0.77 2.24 -31.90
N GLY A 183 -0.35 2.90 -31.60
CA GLY A 183 -1.38 3.18 -32.61
C GLY A 183 -0.91 4.23 -33.65
N GLU A 184 -1.51 4.22 -34.85
CA GLU A 184 -1.07 4.99 -36.00
C GLU A 184 -0.87 6.50 -35.73
N GLU A 185 -1.77 7.12 -34.95
CA GLU A 185 -1.63 8.55 -34.62
C GLU A 185 -0.39 8.84 -33.77
N ARG A 186 -0.11 7.95 -32.78
CA ARG A 186 1.08 8.11 -31.93
C ARG A 186 2.39 7.82 -32.66
N LYS A 187 2.39 6.97 -33.69
CA LYS A 187 3.57 6.68 -34.49
C LYS A 187 4.08 7.94 -35.20
N LYS A 188 3.18 8.83 -35.65
CA LYS A 188 3.51 10.04 -36.39
C LYS A 188 4.38 11.02 -35.58
N THR A 189 4.17 11.11 -34.28
CA THR A 189 4.83 12.07 -33.39
C THR A 189 5.77 11.42 -32.37
N TYR A 190 5.95 10.09 -32.45
CA TYR A 190 6.81 9.41 -31.48
C TYR A 190 8.29 9.75 -31.71
N SER A 191 8.92 10.17 -30.61
CA SER A 191 10.37 10.28 -30.47
C SER A 191 10.77 9.83 -29.07
N PRO A 192 11.93 9.18 -28.87
CA PRO A 192 12.50 8.96 -27.54
C PRO A 192 12.66 10.25 -26.74
N PHE A 193 12.97 11.37 -27.40
CA PHE A 193 13.16 12.68 -26.78
C PHE A 193 11.89 13.53 -26.84
N LEU A 194 11.59 14.19 -25.73
CA LEU A 194 10.55 15.19 -25.57
C LEU A 194 11.20 16.55 -25.30
N PRO A 195 11.30 17.44 -26.28
CA PRO A 195 11.83 18.78 -26.08
C PRO A 195 11.03 19.56 -25.01
N VAL A 196 11.71 20.32 -24.18
CA VAL A 196 11.09 21.37 -23.37
C VAL A 196 11.12 22.65 -24.19
N CYS A 197 9.95 23.17 -24.56
CA CYS A 197 9.85 24.37 -25.40
C CYS A 197 10.56 25.57 -24.74
N PRO A 198 11.54 26.19 -25.39
CA PRO A 198 12.25 27.35 -24.83
C PRO A 198 11.35 28.57 -24.56
N LYS A 199 10.24 28.69 -25.32
CA LYS A 199 9.29 29.82 -25.20
C LYS A 199 8.24 29.57 -24.12
N SER A 200 7.59 28.40 -24.18
CA SER A 200 6.45 28.10 -23.28
C SER A 200 6.84 27.32 -22.03
N GLY A 201 8.00 26.66 -22.00
CA GLY A 201 8.40 25.76 -20.91
C GLY A 201 7.67 24.41 -20.91
N LYS A 202 6.83 24.12 -21.92
CA LYS A 202 6.06 22.87 -22.02
C LYS A 202 6.92 21.72 -22.50
N VAL A 203 6.67 20.53 -21.99
CA VAL A 203 7.22 19.26 -22.48
C VAL A 203 6.43 18.85 -23.74
N LEU A 204 7.08 18.90 -24.89
CA LEU A 204 6.42 18.72 -26.18
C LEU A 204 6.47 17.26 -26.64
N GLN A 205 5.35 16.77 -27.15
CA GLN A 205 5.29 15.49 -27.85
C GLN A 205 5.21 15.78 -29.38
N VAL A 206 6.35 16.01 -30.00
CA VAL A 206 6.49 16.39 -31.39
C VAL A 206 7.37 15.44 -32.17
N ASN A 207 7.22 15.40 -33.50
CA ASN A 207 8.13 14.68 -34.37
C ASN A 207 9.51 15.37 -34.40
N ILE A 208 10.56 14.60 -34.12
CA ILE A 208 11.93 15.08 -34.31
C ILE A 208 12.32 14.93 -35.76
N THR A 209 12.65 16.06 -36.41
CA THR A 209 12.98 16.16 -37.82
C THR A 209 14.45 15.86 -38.12
N SER A 210 15.35 16.13 -37.16
CA SER A 210 16.76 15.80 -37.26
C SER A 210 17.43 15.62 -35.90
N ILE A 211 18.48 14.83 -35.87
CA ILE A 211 19.34 14.59 -34.68
C ILE A 211 20.77 14.94 -35.05
N ASP A 212 21.52 15.49 -34.09
CA ASP A 212 22.95 15.79 -34.24
C ASP A 212 23.72 15.20 -33.07
N ASN A 213 24.35 14.06 -33.30
CA ASN A 213 25.15 13.34 -32.29
C ASN A 213 26.41 14.12 -31.88
N LYS A 214 26.97 14.98 -32.76
CA LYS A 214 28.18 15.75 -32.46
C LYS A 214 27.89 16.88 -31.47
N ASN A 215 26.78 17.58 -31.69
CA ASN A 215 26.37 18.71 -30.86
C ASN A 215 25.39 18.33 -29.73
N ASN A 216 24.97 17.06 -29.67
CA ASN A 216 23.97 16.56 -28.73
C ASN A 216 22.65 17.35 -28.79
N THR A 217 22.10 17.51 -29.97
CA THR A 217 20.88 18.27 -30.21
C THR A 217 19.86 17.48 -31.03
N VAL A 218 18.59 17.86 -30.84
CA VAL A 218 17.45 17.42 -31.64
C VAL A 218 16.72 18.65 -32.20
N SER A 219 16.14 18.52 -33.41
CA SER A 219 15.35 19.58 -34.01
C SER A 219 13.93 19.13 -34.26
N TYR A 220 12.99 20.05 -34.13
CA TYR A 220 11.57 19.83 -34.42
C TYR A 220 10.97 21.05 -35.10
N PHE A 221 9.89 20.86 -35.85
CA PHE A 221 9.14 21.96 -36.42
C PHE A 221 8.13 22.50 -35.43
N ASP A 222 8.19 23.79 -35.13
CA ASP A 222 7.27 24.49 -34.25
C ASP A 222 6.12 25.09 -35.09
N GLU A 223 4.92 24.55 -34.91
CA GLU A 223 3.73 24.95 -35.67
C GLU A 223 3.30 26.40 -35.39
N ASP A 224 3.56 26.91 -34.19
CA ASP A 224 3.18 28.27 -33.80
C ASP A 224 4.06 29.32 -34.45
N SER A 225 5.37 29.13 -34.44
CA SER A 225 6.33 30.08 -35.07
C SER A 225 6.64 29.77 -36.51
N LYS A 226 6.15 28.63 -37.05
CA LYS A 226 6.47 28.14 -38.42
C LYS A 226 7.98 28.04 -38.69
N THR A 227 8.76 27.72 -37.67
CA THR A 227 10.22 27.60 -37.76
C THR A 227 10.72 26.28 -37.20
N THR A 228 11.89 25.84 -37.63
CA THR A 228 12.57 24.70 -37.00
C THR A 228 13.32 25.19 -35.76
N ILE A 229 13.04 24.55 -34.62
CA ILE A 229 13.71 24.82 -33.34
C ILE A 229 14.67 23.68 -33.06
N THR A 230 15.92 24.03 -32.74
CA THR A 230 16.96 23.08 -32.30
C THR A 230 17.21 23.26 -30.80
N VAL A 231 17.18 22.17 -30.04
CA VAL A 231 17.42 22.17 -28.60
C VAL A 231 18.47 21.12 -28.21
N SER A 232 19.20 21.40 -27.16
CA SER A 232 20.09 20.41 -26.54
C SER A 232 19.28 19.27 -25.92
N ILE A 233 19.84 18.04 -25.93
CA ILE A 233 19.27 16.93 -25.16
C ILE A 233 19.73 16.97 -23.70
N LEU A 234 20.66 17.86 -23.34
CA LEU A 234 21.33 17.98 -22.04
C LEU A 234 20.76 19.11 -21.20
N GLY A 235 21.11 19.14 -19.93
CA GLY A 235 20.77 20.24 -19.02
C GLY A 235 19.29 20.43 -18.73
N GLY A 236 18.46 19.42 -18.99
CA GLY A 236 17.01 19.49 -18.80
C GLY A 236 16.25 20.19 -19.93
N ALA A 237 16.89 20.49 -21.07
CA ALA A 237 16.22 21.03 -22.25
C ALA A 237 15.41 19.98 -23.05
N CYS A 238 15.64 18.70 -22.77
CA CYS A 238 14.81 17.57 -23.19
C CYS A 238 14.56 16.64 -22.01
N LYS A 239 13.41 15.96 -22.08
CA LYS A 239 13.08 14.79 -21.25
C LYS A 239 12.92 13.57 -22.17
N LEU A 240 13.00 12.37 -21.64
CA LEU A 240 12.71 11.17 -22.40
C LEU A 240 11.26 10.71 -22.26
N GLN A 241 10.77 9.98 -23.28
CA GLN A 241 9.54 9.21 -23.20
C GLN A 241 9.66 8.12 -22.12
N TRP A 242 8.57 7.82 -21.41
CA TRP A 242 8.51 6.96 -20.26
C TRP A 242 9.34 5.67 -20.34
N LYS A 243 9.14 4.83 -21.35
CA LYS A 243 9.83 3.53 -21.46
C LYS A 243 11.34 3.71 -21.71
N CYS A 244 11.71 4.75 -22.42
CA CYS A 244 13.10 5.12 -22.67
C CYS A 244 13.74 5.77 -21.43
N ASP A 245 13.01 6.64 -20.75
CA ASP A 245 13.42 7.26 -19.49
C ASP A 245 13.73 6.22 -18.42
N TRP A 246 12.87 5.22 -18.30
CA TRP A 246 13.05 4.13 -17.34
C TRP A 246 14.32 3.31 -17.63
N ALA A 247 14.58 2.96 -18.89
CA ALA A 247 15.83 2.30 -19.29
C ALA A 247 17.07 3.18 -19.04
N MET A 248 16.97 4.48 -19.35
CA MET A 248 18.03 5.46 -19.12
C MET A 248 18.36 5.57 -17.64
N ARG A 249 17.34 5.64 -16.79
CA ARG A 249 17.46 5.71 -15.33
C ARG A 249 18.18 4.49 -14.77
N TRP A 250 17.78 3.28 -15.18
CA TRP A 250 18.47 2.05 -14.81
C TRP A 250 19.95 2.06 -15.18
N LEU A 251 20.29 2.57 -16.40
CA LEU A 251 21.67 2.69 -16.86
C LEU A 251 22.45 3.69 -16.04
N ALA A 252 21.90 4.90 -15.88
CA ALA A 252 22.62 6.02 -15.28
C ALA A 252 22.83 5.88 -13.77
N LEU A 253 21.88 5.23 -13.08
CA LEU A 253 21.95 5.01 -11.64
C LEU A 253 22.59 3.67 -11.27
N GLY A 254 22.63 2.71 -12.19
CA GLY A 254 23.12 1.36 -11.92
C GLY A 254 22.16 0.54 -11.08
N VAL A 255 20.86 0.57 -11.41
CA VAL A 255 19.82 -0.13 -10.66
C VAL A 255 19.97 -1.64 -10.79
N ASP A 256 20.01 -2.33 -9.65
CA ASP A 256 20.12 -3.79 -9.58
C ASP A 256 18.78 -4.48 -9.39
N TYR A 257 17.83 -3.82 -8.72
CA TYR A 257 16.50 -4.37 -8.40
C TYR A 257 15.43 -3.28 -8.44
N GLU A 258 14.35 -3.54 -9.17
CA GLU A 258 13.14 -2.73 -9.17
C GLU A 258 11.93 -3.62 -9.46
N MET A 259 10.88 -3.54 -8.63
CA MET A 259 9.62 -4.20 -8.89
C MET A 259 8.59 -3.23 -9.45
N SER A 260 7.55 -3.75 -10.09
CA SER A 260 6.51 -2.91 -10.68
C SER A 260 5.13 -3.54 -10.57
N GLY A 261 4.09 -2.72 -10.69
CA GLY A 261 2.72 -3.21 -10.88
C GLY A 261 2.57 -3.99 -12.19
N LYS A 262 1.69 -4.96 -12.20
CA LYS A 262 1.41 -5.82 -13.38
C LYS A 262 0.99 -5.00 -14.62
N ASP A 263 0.36 -3.87 -14.42
CA ASP A 263 -0.02 -2.93 -15.50
C ASP A 263 1.19 -2.30 -16.23
N LEU A 264 2.39 -2.36 -15.63
CA LEU A 264 3.64 -1.90 -16.22
C LEU A 264 4.47 -3.01 -16.87
N SER A 265 3.98 -4.26 -16.91
CA SER A 265 4.76 -5.41 -17.41
C SER A 265 5.27 -5.23 -18.84
N GLU A 266 4.45 -4.69 -19.74
CA GLU A 266 4.87 -4.36 -21.11
C GLU A 266 5.97 -3.30 -21.11
N SER A 267 5.83 -2.27 -20.25
CA SER A 267 6.84 -1.21 -20.14
C SER A 267 8.18 -1.75 -19.65
N VAL A 268 8.18 -2.66 -18.66
CA VAL A 268 9.41 -3.35 -18.20
C VAL A 268 10.08 -4.13 -19.33
N ILE A 269 9.31 -4.85 -20.14
CA ILE A 269 9.84 -5.61 -21.29
C ILE A 269 10.49 -4.68 -22.31
N LEU A 270 9.84 -3.58 -22.66
CA LEU A 270 10.35 -2.64 -23.65
C LEU A 270 11.55 -1.85 -23.13
N SER A 271 11.50 -1.36 -21.90
CA SER A 271 12.65 -0.71 -21.23
C SER A 271 13.85 -1.64 -21.11
N SER A 272 13.60 -2.94 -20.83
CA SER A 272 14.65 -3.96 -20.81
C SER A 272 15.31 -4.19 -22.18
N LYS A 273 14.53 -4.15 -23.27
CA LYS A 273 15.07 -4.23 -24.64
C LYS A 273 15.94 -3.00 -24.96
N ILE A 274 15.46 -1.81 -24.62
CA ILE A 274 16.21 -0.56 -24.78
C ILE A 274 17.52 -0.63 -24.02
N LEU A 275 17.47 -1.03 -22.74
CA LEU A 275 18.66 -1.10 -21.90
C LEU A 275 19.73 -2.05 -22.46
N ARG A 276 19.34 -3.17 -23.08
CA ARG A 276 20.27 -4.10 -23.73
C ARG A 276 20.95 -3.47 -24.93
N ILE A 277 20.24 -2.66 -25.74
CA ILE A 277 20.85 -1.88 -26.83
C ILE A 277 21.87 -0.88 -26.29
N LEU A 278 21.58 -0.29 -25.11
CA LEU A 278 22.52 0.63 -24.46
C LEU A 278 23.74 -0.08 -23.81
N GLY A 279 23.84 -1.42 -23.95
CA GLY A 279 24.96 -2.22 -23.49
C GLY A 279 24.90 -2.59 -22.00
N SER A 280 23.72 -2.62 -21.38
CA SER A 280 23.57 -2.99 -19.98
C SER A 280 22.50 -4.07 -19.77
N SER A 281 22.54 -4.74 -18.61
CA SER A 281 21.62 -5.79 -18.22
C SER A 281 20.47 -5.24 -17.38
N PRO A 282 19.21 -5.61 -17.65
CA PRO A 282 18.07 -5.14 -16.88
C PRO A 282 18.16 -5.52 -15.40
N PRO A 283 17.58 -4.72 -14.49
CA PRO A 283 17.50 -5.08 -13.08
C PRO A 283 16.68 -6.35 -12.87
N SER A 284 16.90 -7.02 -11.74
CA SER A 284 15.96 -8.02 -11.22
C SER A 284 14.71 -7.34 -10.70
N GLY A 285 13.63 -8.08 -10.61
CA GLY A 285 12.36 -7.62 -10.03
C GLY A 285 11.24 -8.56 -10.37
N PHE A 286 10.07 -8.34 -9.80
CA PHE A 286 8.85 -9.05 -10.18
C PHE A 286 7.67 -8.08 -10.31
N SER A 287 6.65 -8.52 -11.04
CA SER A 287 5.39 -7.79 -11.12
C SER A 287 4.46 -8.21 -10.00
N TYR A 288 3.96 -7.25 -9.22
CA TYR A 288 2.92 -7.46 -8.22
C TYR A 288 1.55 -7.13 -8.78
N GLU A 289 0.51 -7.80 -8.24
CA GLU A 289 -0.87 -7.54 -8.64
C GLU A 289 -1.40 -6.24 -8.03
N LEU A 290 -2.40 -5.69 -8.71
CA LEU A 290 -3.04 -4.44 -8.34
C LEU A 290 -4.08 -4.67 -7.24
N PHE A 291 -4.41 -3.59 -6.53
CA PHE A 291 -5.51 -3.57 -5.60
C PHE A 291 -6.83 -3.28 -6.32
N LEU A 292 -7.88 -3.94 -5.83
CA LEU A 292 -9.25 -3.78 -6.29
C LEU A 292 -10.08 -3.14 -5.18
N ASP A 293 -11.07 -2.33 -5.56
CA ASP A 293 -12.06 -1.81 -4.61
C ASP A 293 -13.07 -2.90 -4.17
N ASN A 294 -14.07 -2.53 -3.40
CA ASN A 294 -15.12 -3.45 -2.93
C ASN A 294 -15.94 -4.06 -4.07
N ASN A 295 -16.04 -3.38 -5.22
CA ASN A 295 -16.75 -3.86 -6.41
C ASN A 295 -15.88 -4.75 -7.31
N GLY A 296 -14.58 -4.88 -7.00
CA GLY A 296 -13.62 -5.63 -7.82
C GLY A 296 -13.05 -4.81 -8.98
N GLU A 297 -13.24 -3.49 -8.98
CA GLU A 297 -12.63 -2.59 -9.95
C GLU A 297 -11.22 -2.17 -9.52
N LYS A 298 -10.37 -1.88 -10.51
CA LYS A 298 -9.01 -1.37 -10.24
C LYS A 298 -9.06 -0.05 -9.47
N ILE A 299 -8.35 0.01 -8.34
CA ILE A 299 -8.11 1.26 -7.62
C ILE A 299 -7.19 2.16 -8.44
N SER A 300 -7.58 3.41 -8.61
CA SER A 300 -6.78 4.41 -9.32
C SER A 300 -6.84 5.79 -8.66
N LYS A 301 -5.73 6.53 -8.77
CA LYS A 301 -5.62 7.91 -8.27
C LYS A 301 -6.70 8.84 -8.85
N SER A 302 -7.05 8.65 -10.12
CA SER A 302 -8.01 9.52 -10.82
C SER A 302 -9.46 9.24 -10.44
N LYS A 303 -9.80 8.02 -9.98
CA LYS A 303 -11.16 7.66 -9.55
C LYS A 303 -11.39 7.99 -8.06
N GLY A 304 -10.32 8.16 -7.26
CA GLY A 304 -10.44 8.39 -5.81
C GLY A 304 -11.13 7.25 -5.04
N ASN A 305 -11.16 6.04 -5.63
CA ASN A 305 -11.86 4.87 -5.07
C ASN A 305 -10.95 3.97 -4.21
N GLY A 306 -9.80 4.49 -3.79
CA GLY A 306 -8.81 3.76 -3.00
C GLY A 306 -8.73 4.27 -1.57
N LEU A 307 -8.39 3.37 -0.64
CA LEU A 307 -8.05 3.70 0.72
C LEU A 307 -6.69 4.41 0.76
N SER A 308 -6.60 5.53 1.47
CA SER A 308 -5.33 6.23 1.72
C SER A 308 -4.55 5.58 2.87
N ILE A 309 -3.27 5.96 3.00
CA ILE A 309 -2.44 5.50 4.13
C ILE A 309 -2.98 6.08 5.44
N GLU A 310 -3.36 7.35 5.43
CA GLU A 310 -3.92 8.07 6.56
C GLU A 310 -5.21 7.42 7.06
N GLU A 311 -6.10 7.05 6.13
CA GLU A 311 -7.32 6.32 6.47
C GLU A 311 -7.01 4.94 7.06
N TRP A 312 -6.06 4.19 6.49
CA TRP A 312 -5.66 2.93 7.12
C TRP A 312 -5.16 3.15 8.55
N LEU A 313 -4.23 4.11 8.74
CA LEU A 313 -3.61 4.37 10.05
C LEU A 313 -4.56 5.00 11.08
N ARG A 314 -5.72 5.48 10.64
CA ARG A 314 -6.80 5.94 11.52
C ARG A 314 -7.54 4.79 12.17
N TYR A 315 -7.54 3.60 11.53
CA TYR A 315 -8.32 2.44 11.92
C TYR A 315 -7.49 1.16 12.13
N GLY A 316 -6.25 1.15 11.73
CA GLY A 316 -5.35 0.00 11.82
C GLY A 316 -3.91 0.42 12.08
N SER A 317 -3.08 -0.52 12.52
CA SER A 317 -1.67 -0.26 12.79
C SER A 317 -0.82 -0.21 11.52
N ALA A 318 0.36 0.41 11.61
CA ALA A 318 1.36 0.42 10.53
C ALA A 318 1.85 -1.00 10.19
N GLU A 319 1.95 -1.85 11.20
CA GLU A 319 2.37 -3.24 11.07
C GLU A 319 1.29 -4.07 10.35
N SER A 320 0.00 -3.84 10.63
CA SER A 320 -1.09 -4.49 9.91
C SER A 320 -1.09 -4.10 8.42
N LEU A 321 -0.82 -2.83 8.09
CA LEU A 321 -0.65 -2.38 6.72
C LEU A 321 0.54 -3.08 6.05
N SER A 322 1.66 -3.19 6.76
CA SER A 322 2.86 -3.90 6.27
C SER A 322 2.57 -5.38 6.01
N LEU A 323 1.79 -6.05 6.89
CA LEU A 323 1.35 -7.42 6.68
C LEU A 323 0.45 -7.54 5.44
N PHE A 324 -0.49 -6.61 5.26
CA PHE A 324 -1.33 -6.58 4.07
C PHE A 324 -0.49 -6.47 2.79
N MET A 325 0.58 -5.67 2.79
CA MET A 325 1.50 -5.56 1.65
C MET A 325 2.34 -6.82 1.45
N PHE A 326 2.76 -7.47 2.54
CA PHE A 326 3.55 -8.70 2.50
C PHE A 326 2.77 -9.88 1.90
N THR A 327 1.50 -10.03 2.28
CA THR A 327 0.71 -11.22 1.98
C THR A 327 0.38 -11.31 0.49
N ASN A 328 0.76 -12.43 -0.16
CA ASN A 328 0.40 -12.79 -1.54
C ASN A 328 0.55 -11.64 -2.57
N PRO A 329 1.74 -11.06 -2.77
CA PRO A 329 1.91 -9.89 -3.65
C PRO A 329 1.58 -10.17 -5.12
N LYS A 330 1.59 -11.44 -5.56
CA LYS A 330 1.25 -11.87 -6.94
C LYS A 330 -0.24 -12.19 -7.13
N ARG A 331 -1.08 -11.89 -6.15
CA ARG A 331 -2.54 -12.09 -6.21
C ARG A 331 -3.27 -10.78 -6.01
N ALA A 332 -4.21 -10.47 -6.89
CA ALA A 332 -5.08 -9.30 -6.72
C ALA A 332 -5.87 -9.41 -5.40
N LYS A 333 -5.92 -8.31 -4.66
CA LYS A 333 -6.60 -8.23 -3.36
C LYS A 333 -7.54 -7.05 -3.34
N ARG A 334 -8.69 -7.24 -2.70
CA ARG A 334 -9.60 -6.14 -2.40
C ARG A 334 -9.03 -5.30 -1.27
N LEU A 335 -9.10 -4.00 -1.41
CA LEU A 335 -8.60 -3.01 -0.46
C LEU A 335 -9.72 -2.03 -0.13
N PHE A 336 -10.40 -2.27 0.97
CA PHE A 336 -11.47 -1.45 1.52
C PHE A 336 -11.45 -1.55 3.06
N PHE A 337 -12.25 -0.75 3.75
CA PHE A 337 -12.16 -0.62 5.21
C PHE A 337 -12.32 -1.94 5.98
N ASP A 338 -13.17 -2.84 5.52
CA ASP A 338 -13.45 -4.13 6.19
C ASP A 338 -12.24 -5.07 6.27
N VAL A 339 -11.20 -4.86 5.45
CA VAL A 339 -9.98 -5.69 5.53
C VAL A 339 -9.09 -5.30 6.70
N ILE A 340 -9.24 -4.09 7.26
CA ILE A 340 -8.37 -3.56 8.32
C ILE A 340 -8.49 -4.37 9.60
N PRO A 341 -9.69 -4.61 10.17
CA PRO A 341 -9.84 -5.39 11.39
C PRO A 341 -9.26 -6.80 11.25
N LYS A 342 -9.58 -7.47 10.15
CA LYS A 342 -9.09 -8.82 9.88
C LYS A 342 -7.56 -8.87 9.76
N THR A 343 -6.97 -7.93 9.02
CA THR A 343 -5.52 -7.89 8.84
C THR A 343 -4.79 -7.55 10.14
N THR A 344 -5.40 -6.73 10.99
CA THR A 344 -4.86 -6.43 12.32
C THR A 344 -4.84 -7.69 13.20
N ASP A 345 -5.92 -8.47 13.23
CA ASP A 345 -5.97 -9.73 13.96
C ASP A 345 -5.00 -10.78 13.39
N GLU A 346 -4.88 -10.86 12.05
CA GLU A 346 -3.89 -11.72 11.38
C GLU A 346 -2.45 -11.36 11.81
N TYR A 347 -2.13 -10.06 11.90
CA TYR A 347 -0.83 -9.60 12.35
C TYR A 347 -0.52 -10.08 13.77
N PHE A 348 -1.42 -9.87 14.73
CA PHE A 348 -1.23 -10.33 16.11
C PHE A 348 -1.19 -11.86 16.23
N SER A 349 -1.96 -12.58 15.41
CA SER A 349 -1.87 -14.03 15.31
C SER A 349 -0.50 -14.52 14.85
N HIS A 350 0.08 -13.87 13.82
CA HIS A 350 1.44 -14.17 13.38
C HIS A 350 2.48 -13.84 14.46
N LEU A 351 2.31 -12.73 15.18
CA LEU A 351 3.20 -12.30 16.24
C LEU A 351 3.17 -13.27 17.42
N LYS A 352 1.98 -13.73 17.84
CA LYS A 352 1.82 -14.74 18.89
C LYS A 352 2.49 -16.06 18.51
N LYS A 353 2.22 -16.57 17.30
CA LYS A 353 2.83 -17.81 16.79
C LYS A 353 4.36 -17.73 16.73
N TYR A 354 4.90 -16.54 16.42
CA TYR A 354 6.35 -16.34 16.29
C TYR A 354 7.10 -16.76 17.57
N ASN A 355 6.54 -16.56 18.74
CA ASN A 355 7.19 -16.90 20.02
C ASN A 355 7.35 -18.43 20.22
N GLU A 356 6.46 -19.22 19.64
CA GLU A 356 6.40 -20.68 19.78
C GLU A 356 7.10 -21.42 18.64
N GLN A 357 7.45 -20.73 17.57
CA GLN A 357 8.02 -21.29 16.35
C GLN A 357 9.49 -21.66 16.48
N THR A 358 9.91 -22.66 15.70
CA THR A 358 11.31 -22.98 15.48
C THR A 358 12.00 -21.88 14.67
N ASP A 359 13.31 -21.87 14.62
CA ASP A 359 14.08 -20.85 13.89
C ASP A 359 13.75 -20.82 12.39
N ASP A 360 13.57 -21.99 11.76
CA ASP A 360 13.13 -22.09 10.35
C ASP A 360 11.75 -21.45 10.14
N GLU A 361 10.80 -21.71 11.05
CA GLU A 361 9.46 -21.15 10.97
C GLU A 361 9.46 -19.64 11.22
N LYS A 362 10.26 -19.17 12.20
CA LYS A 362 10.41 -17.74 12.50
C LYS A 362 10.86 -16.91 11.31
N ILE A 363 11.87 -17.38 10.58
CA ILE A 363 12.39 -16.70 9.39
C ILE A 363 11.36 -16.67 8.24
N ASN A 364 10.47 -17.66 8.19
CA ASN A 364 9.38 -17.70 7.23
C ASN A 364 8.12 -16.91 7.67
N ASN A 365 8.04 -16.50 8.94
CA ASN A 365 6.92 -15.74 9.45
C ASN A 365 6.94 -14.29 8.93
N PRO A 366 5.81 -13.74 8.42
CA PRO A 366 5.74 -12.35 7.95
C PRO A 366 6.27 -11.32 8.93
N VAL A 367 6.01 -11.48 10.23
CA VAL A 367 6.43 -10.49 11.25
C VAL A 367 7.95 -10.38 11.36
N TRP A 368 8.70 -11.45 11.07
CA TRP A 368 10.15 -11.41 11.02
C TRP A 368 10.64 -10.44 9.93
N HIS A 369 10.04 -10.49 8.75
CA HIS A 369 10.37 -9.60 7.64
C HIS A 369 9.93 -8.15 7.90
N ILE A 370 8.74 -7.96 8.46
CA ILE A 370 8.19 -6.64 8.77
C ILE A 370 9.06 -5.91 9.80
N HIS A 371 9.54 -6.63 10.81
CA HIS A 371 10.37 -6.08 11.90
C HIS A 371 11.87 -6.26 11.69
N LYS A 372 12.33 -6.54 10.47
CA LYS A 372 13.75 -6.69 10.15
C LYS A 372 14.48 -7.66 11.10
N GLY A 373 13.87 -8.79 11.40
CA GLY A 373 14.42 -9.84 12.26
C GLY A 373 14.19 -9.67 13.76
N LEU A 374 13.62 -8.56 14.19
CA LEU A 374 13.42 -8.19 15.61
C LEU A 374 11.95 -7.86 15.91
N PRO A 375 11.01 -8.80 15.77
CA PRO A 375 9.62 -8.56 16.13
C PRO A 375 9.48 -8.33 17.63
N LYS A 376 8.60 -7.41 18.00
CA LYS A 376 8.25 -7.19 19.42
C LYS A 376 7.54 -8.41 19.96
N ILE A 377 7.77 -8.71 21.22
CA ILE A 377 6.97 -9.70 21.95
C ILE A 377 5.65 -9.01 22.34
N SER A 378 4.54 -9.57 21.90
CA SER A 378 3.21 -9.12 22.30
C SER A 378 2.36 -10.36 22.62
N ASP A 379 1.66 -10.34 23.73
CA ASP A 379 0.68 -11.35 24.11
C ASP A 379 -0.62 -10.63 24.48
N LEU A 380 -1.30 -10.13 23.45
CA LEU A 380 -2.59 -9.49 23.66
C LEU A 380 -3.66 -10.56 23.87
N PRO A 381 -4.38 -10.52 24.99
CA PRO A 381 -5.43 -11.48 25.32
C PRO A 381 -6.74 -11.24 24.59
N VAL A 382 -6.84 -10.13 23.87
CA VAL A 382 -8.02 -9.71 23.11
C VAL A 382 -7.66 -9.44 21.66
N THR A 383 -8.58 -9.74 20.74
CA THR A 383 -8.42 -9.44 19.32
C THR A 383 -8.93 -8.03 19.02
N TYR A 384 -8.43 -7.44 17.93
CA TYR A 384 -8.93 -6.14 17.45
C TYR A 384 -10.42 -6.21 17.09
N THR A 385 -10.85 -7.29 16.44
CA THR A 385 -12.28 -7.53 16.12
C THR A 385 -13.12 -7.58 17.37
N LEU A 386 -12.62 -8.14 18.48
CA LEU A 386 -13.33 -8.15 19.74
C LEU A 386 -13.47 -6.74 20.33
N LEU A 387 -12.39 -5.94 20.32
CA LEU A 387 -12.41 -4.54 20.77
C LEU A 387 -13.39 -3.71 19.95
N LEU A 388 -13.42 -3.91 18.64
CA LEU A 388 -14.36 -3.24 17.74
C LEU A 388 -15.82 -3.61 18.04
N ASN A 389 -16.08 -4.88 18.30
CA ASN A 389 -17.40 -5.35 18.68
C ASN A 389 -17.84 -4.76 20.03
N LEU A 390 -16.93 -4.69 21.00
CA LEU A 390 -17.20 -4.02 22.28
C LEU A 390 -17.53 -2.54 22.05
N ALA A 391 -16.68 -1.82 21.33
CA ALA A 391 -16.93 -0.41 21.02
C ALA A 391 -18.32 -0.21 20.36
N SER A 392 -18.71 -1.13 19.47
CA SER A 392 -20.01 -1.08 18.80
C SER A 392 -21.18 -1.31 19.77
N VAL A 393 -21.04 -2.21 20.72
CA VAL A 393 -22.13 -2.58 21.62
C VAL A 393 -22.32 -1.59 22.74
N CYS A 394 -21.21 -1.14 23.36
CA CYS A 394 -21.29 -0.15 24.43
C CYS A 394 -21.42 1.30 23.94
N HIS A 395 -21.61 1.48 22.62
CA HIS A 395 -21.68 2.81 22.01
C HIS A 395 -20.51 3.71 22.44
N ALA A 396 -19.29 3.15 22.39
CA ALA A 396 -18.11 3.76 22.98
C ALA A 396 -17.76 5.11 22.36
N ASN A 397 -17.72 6.14 23.19
CA ASN A 397 -17.27 7.47 22.81
C ASN A 397 -15.78 7.70 23.07
N ASP A 398 -15.17 6.85 23.88
CA ASP A 398 -13.79 6.96 24.33
C ASP A 398 -13.18 5.57 24.63
N THR A 399 -11.90 5.55 24.89
CA THR A 399 -11.15 4.33 25.20
C THR A 399 -11.47 3.79 26.59
N ASP A 400 -11.83 4.65 27.55
CA ASP A 400 -12.11 4.25 28.93
C ASP A 400 -13.35 3.37 29.02
N THR A 401 -14.37 3.68 28.22
CA THR A 401 -15.59 2.87 28.11
C THR A 401 -15.26 1.43 27.69
N VAL A 402 -14.47 1.25 26.61
CA VAL A 402 -14.07 -0.08 26.14
C VAL A 402 -13.16 -0.77 27.14
N TRP A 403 -12.21 -0.02 27.74
CA TRP A 403 -11.29 -0.55 28.73
C TRP A 403 -12.02 -1.11 29.96
N GLY A 404 -13.09 -0.46 30.42
CA GLY A 404 -13.92 -0.94 31.52
C GLY A 404 -14.43 -2.38 31.30
N TYR A 405 -14.85 -2.72 30.09
CA TYR A 405 -15.28 -4.07 29.73
C TYR A 405 -14.10 -5.05 29.60
N VAL A 406 -13.00 -4.60 28.97
CA VAL A 406 -11.79 -5.44 28.82
C VAL A 406 -11.21 -5.82 30.16
N SER A 407 -11.08 -4.88 31.10
CA SER A 407 -10.55 -5.13 32.44
C SER A 407 -11.46 -6.02 33.29
N SER A 408 -12.78 -5.94 33.07
CA SER A 408 -13.75 -6.82 33.74
C SER A 408 -13.68 -8.27 33.25
N TYR A 409 -13.35 -8.45 31.96
CA TYR A 409 -13.22 -9.79 31.35
C TYR A 409 -11.92 -10.50 31.75
N ALA A 410 -10.83 -9.75 31.87
CA ALA A 410 -9.52 -10.29 32.18
C ALA A 410 -8.85 -9.38 33.21
N SER A 411 -9.10 -9.66 34.49
CA SER A 411 -8.63 -8.86 35.63
C SER A 411 -7.10 -8.71 35.70
N ASP A 412 -6.37 -9.64 35.09
CA ASP A 412 -4.90 -9.63 35.10
C ASP A 412 -4.27 -8.82 33.97
N ILE A 413 -5.10 -8.28 33.04
CA ILE A 413 -4.61 -7.45 31.91
C ILE A 413 -4.17 -6.08 32.44
N LYS A 414 -2.95 -5.70 32.06
CA LYS A 414 -2.47 -4.33 32.27
C LYS A 414 -2.82 -3.45 31.08
N ARG A 415 -3.27 -2.22 31.36
CA ARG A 415 -3.49 -1.20 30.34
C ARG A 415 -2.14 -0.71 29.85
N THR A 416 -1.64 -1.30 28.76
CA THR A 416 -0.39 -0.92 28.10
C THR A 416 -0.68 0.04 26.95
N ASP A 417 0.32 0.81 26.50
CA ASP A 417 0.19 1.70 25.34
C ASP A 417 -0.25 0.94 24.09
N GLU A 418 0.12 -0.33 23.96
CA GLU A 418 -0.26 -1.17 22.82
C GLU A 418 -1.77 -1.47 22.82
N ILE A 419 -2.33 -1.88 23.96
CA ILE A 419 -3.77 -2.17 24.07
C ILE A 419 -4.59 -0.89 24.00
N GLU A 420 -4.12 0.19 24.61
CA GLU A 420 -4.74 1.51 24.52
C GLU A 420 -4.80 2.00 23.07
N GLY A 421 -3.69 1.86 22.34
CA GLY A 421 -3.62 2.20 20.92
C GLY A 421 -4.63 1.39 20.09
N LEU A 422 -4.76 0.08 20.33
CA LEU A 422 -5.73 -0.76 19.63
C LEU A 422 -7.18 -0.39 19.96
N ILE A 423 -7.48 -0.09 21.23
CA ILE A 423 -8.81 0.37 21.63
C ILE A 423 -9.16 1.68 20.93
N ASN A 424 -8.22 2.63 20.88
CA ASN A 424 -8.44 3.90 20.19
C ASN A 424 -8.73 3.70 18.70
N LEU A 425 -7.99 2.83 18.00
CA LEU A 425 -8.25 2.49 16.60
C LEU A 425 -9.64 1.86 16.42
N ALA A 426 -10.05 0.97 17.33
CA ALA A 426 -11.37 0.33 17.30
C ALA A 426 -12.51 1.34 17.55
N VAL A 427 -12.34 2.28 18.48
CA VAL A 427 -13.31 3.34 18.75
C VAL A 427 -13.45 4.26 17.54
N ASN A 428 -12.34 4.64 16.91
CA ASN A 428 -12.37 5.46 15.69
C ASN A 428 -13.12 4.74 14.55
N PHE A 429 -12.80 3.45 14.32
CA PHE A 429 -13.47 2.65 13.31
C PHE A 429 -14.97 2.53 13.60
N TYR A 430 -15.35 2.28 14.85
CA TYR A 430 -16.75 2.21 15.24
C TYR A 430 -17.48 3.51 14.95
N LYS A 431 -16.98 4.64 15.45
CA LYS A 431 -17.64 5.95 15.30
C LYS A 431 -17.83 6.39 13.87
N GLU A 432 -16.85 6.13 13.02
CA GLU A 432 -16.82 6.71 11.67
C GLU A 432 -17.34 5.75 10.61
N MET A 433 -17.18 4.44 10.83
CA MET A 433 -17.51 3.44 9.83
C MET A 433 -18.74 2.59 10.18
N ILE A 434 -18.97 2.29 11.47
CA ILE A 434 -20.04 1.39 11.88
C ILE A 434 -21.26 2.16 12.37
N GLU A 435 -21.08 3.08 13.31
CA GLU A 435 -22.19 3.79 13.96
C GLU A 435 -23.13 4.48 12.96
N PRO A 436 -22.65 5.19 11.90
CA PRO A 436 -23.53 5.83 10.91
C PRO A 436 -24.36 4.86 10.09
N GLN A 437 -23.97 3.58 10.04
CA GLN A 437 -24.62 2.55 9.23
C GLN A 437 -25.57 1.67 10.05
N LYS A 438 -25.61 1.82 11.39
CA LYS A 438 -26.48 1.01 12.25
C LYS A 438 -27.97 1.22 11.91
N LYS A 439 -28.68 0.11 11.75
CA LYS A 439 -30.13 0.08 11.50
C LYS A 439 -30.77 -0.95 12.41
N TYR A 440 -31.36 -0.47 13.48
CA TYR A 440 -32.12 -1.32 14.39
C TYR A 440 -33.50 -1.63 13.81
N ARG A 441 -33.99 -2.84 14.07
CA ARG A 441 -35.34 -3.24 13.80
C ARG A 441 -35.98 -3.93 14.98
N LEU A 442 -37.29 -3.93 15.06
CA LEU A 442 -38.01 -4.73 16.04
C LEU A 442 -37.86 -6.22 15.72
N PRO A 443 -37.77 -7.09 16.75
CA PRO A 443 -37.75 -8.52 16.55
C PRO A 443 -39.12 -8.99 16.05
N SER A 444 -39.15 -9.98 15.16
CA SER A 444 -40.34 -10.71 14.82
C SER A 444 -40.89 -11.49 16.03
N ASP A 445 -42.13 -11.94 16.01
CA ASP A 445 -42.71 -12.72 17.11
C ASP A 445 -41.88 -13.98 17.43
N LYS A 446 -41.34 -14.61 16.41
CA LYS A 446 -40.47 -15.78 16.52
C LYS A 446 -39.15 -15.44 17.22
N GLU A 447 -38.49 -14.36 16.81
CA GLU A 447 -37.25 -13.84 17.42
C GLU A 447 -37.52 -13.37 18.85
N LYS A 448 -38.64 -12.68 19.10
CA LYS A 448 -39.02 -12.21 20.44
C LYS A 448 -39.15 -13.38 21.44
N LYS A 449 -39.77 -14.49 21.03
CA LYS A 449 -39.86 -15.72 21.86
C LYS A 449 -38.47 -16.25 22.19
N GLY A 450 -37.57 -16.33 21.19
CA GLY A 450 -36.20 -16.81 21.40
C GLY A 450 -35.35 -15.90 22.28
N ILE A 451 -35.49 -14.58 22.10
CA ILE A 451 -34.79 -13.60 22.94
C ILE A 451 -35.28 -13.67 24.38
N THR A 452 -36.58 -13.79 24.60
CA THR A 452 -37.17 -13.95 25.95
C THR A 452 -36.64 -15.23 26.65
N GLU A 453 -36.68 -16.36 25.93
CA GLU A 453 -36.12 -17.62 26.45
C GLU A 453 -34.62 -17.52 26.74
N LEU A 454 -33.84 -16.84 25.88
CA LEU A 454 -32.42 -16.62 26.11
C LEU A 454 -32.18 -15.79 27.36
N ILE A 455 -32.92 -14.72 27.59
CA ILE A 455 -32.83 -13.88 28.80
C ILE A 455 -33.15 -14.69 30.06
N GLU A 456 -34.23 -15.48 30.04
CA GLU A 456 -34.60 -16.35 31.18
C GLU A 456 -33.47 -17.33 31.51
N ILE A 457 -32.88 -17.99 30.52
CA ILE A 457 -31.77 -18.91 30.74
C ILE A 457 -30.53 -18.17 31.27
N LEU A 458 -30.16 -17.05 30.61
CA LEU A 458 -28.99 -16.26 31.01
C LEU A 458 -29.09 -15.77 32.47
N SER A 459 -30.31 -15.42 32.94
CA SER A 459 -30.52 -14.96 34.31
C SER A 459 -30.29 -16.05 35.37
N THR A 460 -30.27 -17.32 34.99
CA THR A 460 -30.02 -18.46 35.87
C THR A 460 -28.58 -19.01 35.80
N LEU A 461 -27.76 -18.50 34.85
CA LEU A 461 -26.39 -18.97 34.68
C LEU A 461 -25.44 -18.38 35.71
N ASP A 462 -24.44 -19.19 36.07
CA ASP A 462 -23.30 -18.72 36.84
C ASP A 462 -22.41 -17.77 36.01
N LYS A 463 -21.82 -16.76 36.67
CA LYS A 463 -20.87 -15.85 36.08
C LYS A 463 -19.66 -16.57 35.47
N GLU A 464 -19.32 -17.74 35.96
CA GLU A 464 -18.22 -18.57 35.44
C GLU A 464 -18.59 -19.42 34.23
N THR A 465 -19.86 -19.43 33.80
CA THR A 465 -20.30 -20.17 32.59
C THR A 465 -19.44 -19.80 31.39
N SER A 466 -18.94 -20.79 30.68
CA SER A 466 -18.03 -20.59 29.56
C SER A 466 -18.73 -19.96 28.33
N SER A 467 -17.98 -19.25 27.49
CA SER A 467 -18.49 -18.67 26.25
C SER A 467 -19.02 -19.76 25.29
N ASP A 468 -18.46 -20.96 25.33
CA ASP A 468 -18.89 -22.10 24.50
C ASP A 468 -20.22 -22.68 24.95
N GLU A 469 -20.46 -22.75 26.26
CA GLU A 469 -21.76 -23.14 26.82
C GLU A 469 -22.84 -22.13 26.48
N ILE A 470 -22.59 -20.84 26.67
CA ILE A 470 -23.52 -19.77 26.27
C ILE A 470 -23.82 -19.85 24.76
N GLN A 471 -22.82 -20.06 23.94
CA GLN A 471 -22.99 -20.22 22.49
C GLN A 471 -23.86 -21.42 22.16
N SER A 472 -23.70 -22.54 22.87
CA SER A 472 -24.47 -23.76 22.68
C SER A 472 -25.94 -23.56 23.07
N ILE A 473 -26.23 -22.78 24.11
CA ILE A 473 -27.59 -22.39 24.50
C ILE A 473 -28.26 -21.61 23.38
N ILE A 474 -27.58 -20.60 22.80
CA ILE A 474 -28.12 -19.79 21.70
C ILE A 474 -28.42 -20.65 20.47
N PHE A 475 -27.52 -21.59 20.14
CA PHE A 475 -27.77 -22.55 19.06
C PHE A 475 -28.98 -23.44 19.33
N SER A 476 -29.15 -23.91 20.58
CA SER A 476 -30.26 -24.76 20.99
C SER A 476 -31.60 -24.05 20.85
N ILE A 477 -31.68 -22.77 21.24
CA ILE A 477 -32.87 -21.93 21.08
C ILE A 477 -33.21 -21.77 19.59
N GLY A 478 -32.22 -21.45 18.75
CA GLY A 478 -32.43 -21.32 17.31
C GLY A 478 -32.98 -22.61 16.66
N LYS A 479 -32.45 -23.76 17.08
CA LYS A 479 -32.96 -25.07 16.64
C LYS A 479 -34.40 -25.33 17.13
N LYS A 480 -34.70 -25.04 18.41
CA LYS A 480 -36.05 -25.20 18.99
C LYS A 480 -37.08 -24.31 18.30
N LEU A 481 -36.66 -23.15 17.84
CA LEU A 481 -37.52 -22.23 17.06
C LEU A 481 -37.68 -22.65 15.59
N ASP A 482 -37.16 -23.79 15.18
CA ASP A 482 -37.31 -24.34 13.82
C ASP A 482 -36.82 -23.37 12.72
N TYR A 483 -35.64 -22.79 12.90
CA TYR A 483 -34.96 -22.07 11.84
C TYR A 483 -34.29 -23.07 10.87
N GLN A 484 -34.67 -23.02 9.61
CA GLN A 484 -34.08 -23.86 8.55
C GLN A 484 -32.59 -23.55 8.40
N ASN A 485 -32.21 -22.27 8.54
CA ASN A 485 -30.84 -21.82 8.56
C ASN A 485 -30.59 -21.03 9.85
N LEU A 486 -29.73 -21.56 10.71
CA LEU A 486 -29.41 -20.90 11.98
C LEU A 486 -28.74 -19.52 11.80
N ARG A 487 -28.18 -19.24 10.62
CA ARG A 487 -27.68 -17.89 10.30
C ARG A 487 -28.77 -16.84 10.38
N ASP A 488 -30.00 -17.18 10.02
CA ASP A 488 -31.12 -16.23 10.07
C ASP A 488 -31.50 -15.87 11.51
N TRP A 489 -31.40 -16.83 12.45
CA TRP A 489 -31.56 -16.58 13.88
C TRP A 489 -30.48 -15.61 14.39
N PHE A 490 -29.20 -15.88 14.08
CA PHE A 490 -28.12 -14.98 14.50
C PHE A 490 -28.23 -13.60 13.86
N LYS A 491 -28.57 -13.53 12.58
CA LYS A 491 -28.84 -12.26 11.89
C LYS A 491 -29.94 -11.47 12.59
N GLY A 492 -31.04 -12.12 12.95
CA GLY A 492 -32.13 -11.52 13.73
C GLY A 492 -31.67 -10.93 15.04
N LEU A 493 -30.84 -11.67 15.80
CA LEU A 493 -30.23 -11.19 17.03
C LEU A 493 -29.36 -9.95 16.77
N TYR A 494 -28.47 -10.00 15.77
CA TYR A 494 -27.58 -8.89 15.47
C TYR A 494 -28.32 -7.64 15.01
N GLU A 495 -29.31 -7.76 14.12
CA GLU A 495 -30.09 -6.62 13.63
C GLU A 495 -30.92 -5.98 14.74
N THR A 496 -31.44 -6.78 15.68
CA THR A 496 -32.23 -6.30 16.79
C THR A 496 -31.38 -5.66 17.90
N VAL A 497 -30.27 -6.30 18.25
CA VAL A 497 -29.44 -5.92 19.41
C VAL A 497 -28.34 -4.94 19.02
N LEU A 498 -27.70 -5.15 17.87
CA LEU A 498 -26.51 -4.39 17.45
C LEU A 498 -26.80 -3.43 16.31
N GLY A 499 -27.96 -3.52 15.65
CA GLY A 499 -28.31 -2.72 14.47
C GLY A 499 -27.48 -3.08 13.22
N GLN A 500 -26.96 -4.30 13.15
CA GLN A 500 -26.08 -4.79 12.08
C GLN A 500 -26.53 -6.20 11.65
N PRO A 501 -26.32 -6.60 10.37
CA PRO A 501 -26.68 -7.95 9.90
C PRO A 501 -25.73 -9.05 10.38
N GLU A 502 -24.55 -8.68 10.85
CA GLU A 502 -23.47 -9.55 11.32
C GLU A 502 -22.89 -9.01 12.62
N GLY A 503 -22.25 -9.87 13.41
CA GLY A 503 -21.66 -9.47 14.68
C GLY A 503 -20.70 -10.51 15.24
N PRO A 504 -20.21 -10.32 16.49
CA PRO A 504 -19.30 -11.22 17.16
C PRO A 504 -19.91 -12.59 17.43
N ARG A 505 -19.06 -13.58 17.72
CA ARG A 505 -19.54 -14.83 18.29
C ARG A 505 -20.36 -14.53 19.57
N MET A 506 -21.65 -14.74 19.53
CA MET A 506 -22.61 -14.23 20.54
C MET A 506 -22.30 -14.73 21.95
N GLY A 507 -21.87 -15.99 22.10
CA GLY A 507 -21.47 -16.54 23.42
C GLY A 507 -20.26 -15.83 24.03
N SER A 508 -19.23 -15.57 23.22
CA SER A 508 -18.06 -14.80 23.65
C SER A 508 -18.44 -13.34 23.97
N PHE A 509 -19.32 -12.78 23.16
CA PHE A 509 -19.84 -11.43 23.37
C PHE A 509 -20.61 -11.30 24.70
N ILE A 510 -21.56 -12.19 24.99
CA ILE A 510 -22.34 -12.17 26.23
C ILE A 510 -21.45 -12.38 27.48
N LYS A 511 -20.48 -13.29 27.38
CA LYS A 511 -19.52 -13.51 28.49
C LYS A 511 -18.70 -12.24 28.76
N LEU A 512 -18.27 -11.54 27.75
CA LEU A 512 -17.44 -10.35 27.85
C LEU A 512 -18.22 -9.11 28.31
N TYR A 513 -19.41 -8.89 27.70
CA TYR A 513 -20.27 -7.76 28.04
C TYR A 513 -20.89 -7.87 29.42
N GLY A 514 -20.99 -9.11 29.92
CA GLY A 514 -21.60 -9.47 31.19
C GLY A 514 -23.04 -9.97 30.99
N ILE A 515 -23.31 -11.14 31.59
CA ILE A 515 -24.63 -11.82 31.49
C ILE A 515 -25.74 -10.91 31.98
N GLU A 516 -25.53 -10.22 33.11
CA GLU A 516 -26.50 -9.29 33.73
C GLU A 516 -26.75 -8.06 32.82
N ALA A 517 -25.69 -7.50 32.26
CA ALA A 517 -25.78 -6.31 31.38
C ALA A 517 -26.54 -6.60 30.08
N VAL A 518 -26.32 -7.76 29.45
CA VAL A 518 -27.05 -8.20 28.27
C VAL A 518 -28.54 -8.38 28.60
N SER A 519 -28.86 -9.02 29.69
CA SER A 519 -30.24 -9.25 30.12
C SER A 519 -30.98 -7.94 30.34
N TYR A 520 -30.32 -6.94 30.96
CA TYR A 520 -30.91 -5.62 31.21
C TYR A 520 -31.13 -4.82 29.92
N THR A 521 -30.16 -4.80 29.03
CA THR A 521 -30.21 -4.02 27.77
C THR A 521 -31.36 -4.52 26.89
N HIS A 522 -31.67 -5.81 26.91
CA HIS A 522 -32.78 -6.40 26.12
C HIS A 522 -34.15 -6.21 26.74
N LEU A 523 -34.25 -6.07 28.06
CA LEU A 523 -35.51 -5.75 28.75
C LEU A 523 -35.94 -4.31 28.52
N THR A 524 -34.99 -3.40 28.21
CA THR A 524 -35.23 -1.98 27.98
C THR A 524 -35.19 -1.60 26.48
N LEU A 525 -35.37 -2.57 25.55
CA LEU A 525 -35.54 -2.24 24.14
C LEU A 525 -36.58 -1.09 24.02
N PRO A 526 -36.23 0.06 23.43
CA PRO A 526 -37.12 1.19 23.37
C PRO A 526 -38.40 0.77 22.61
N THR A 527 -39.51 0.80 23.33
CA THR A 527 -40.86 0.63 22.73
C THR A 527 -41.28 1.84 21.92
N THR A 528 -40.42 2.88 21.85
CA THR A 528 -40.61 4.11 21.09
C THR A 528 -39.49 4.25 20.05
N PRO A 529 -39.84 4.47 18.77
CA PRO A 529 -38.84 4.82 17.76
C PRO A 529 -38.26 6.18 18.15
N TYR A 530 -36.93 6.29 18.20
CA TYR A 530 -36.28 7.59 18.21
C TYR A 530 -36.63 8.31 16.90
N VAL A 531 -37.36 9.42 17.00
CA VAL A 531 -37.63 10.36 15.93
C VAL A 531 -36.39 11.17 15.62
#